data_ae04ce1a6cd480dee34b7f611758b176
#
_entry.id   ae04ce1a6cd480dee34b7f611758b176
#
_cell.length_a   1.000
_cell.length_b   1.000
_cell.length_c   1.000
_cell.angle_alpha   90.00
_cell.angle_beta   90.00
_cell.angle_gamma   90.00
#
_symmetry.space_group_name_H-M   'P 1'
#
loop_
_entity.id
_entity.type
_entity.pdbx_description
1 polymer ?
#
loop_
_entity_poly.entity_id
_entity_poly.type
_entity_poly.pdbx_seq_one_letter_code
_entity_poly.pdbx_strand_id
1 'polypeptide(L)'
;MNIPHHTSHMISAIALLFIIILVSCSNGSEEGKAQLMLQEARTALRHRQYADARDTIMSLRKKHPTAIEARKQGILLLDSIEMNAAADSLRNAEGTEWERLSVKRKFYERKLQEDLKRATQDR
;
A
#
# COMPACT_ATOMS: atom_id res chain seq x y z
N MET A 1 -48.81 -6.38 24.09
CA MET A 1 -47.58 -5.62 24.43
C MET A 1 -47.24 -4.72 23.25
N ASN A 2 -47.63 -3.47 23.31
CA ASN A 2 -47.25 -2.49 22.29
C ASN A 2 -45.91 -1.88 22.67
N ILE A 3 -44.84 -2.29 21.99
CA ILE A 3 -43.56 -1.60 22.07
C ILE A 3 -43.69 -0.38 21.15
N PRO A 4 -43.54 0.86 21.67
CA PRO A 4 -43.74 2.05 20.86
C PRO A 4 -42.65 2.10 19.77
N HIS A 5 -43.11 2.27 18.52
CA HIS A 5 -42.23 2.35 17.34
C HIS A 5 -41.10 3.42 17.43
N HIS A 6 -41.21 4.37 18.33
CA HIS A 6 -40.20 5.40 18.58
C HIS A 6 -38.91 4.87 19.17
N THR A 7 -38.90 3.79 19.95
CA THR A 7 -37.69 3.24 20.57
C THR A 7 -36.82 2.49 19.55
N SER A 8 -37.43 1.89 18.53
CA SER A 8 -36.69 1.14 17.48
C SER A 8 -35.84 2.06 16.61
N HIS A 9 -36.34 3.24 16.26
CA HIS A 9 -35.61 4.22 15.47
C HIS A 9 -34.44 4.88 16.24
N MET A 10 -34.61 5.09 17.53
CA MET A 10 -33.56 5.62 18.39
C MET A 10 -32.38 4.64 18.55
N ILE A 11 -32.67 3.35 18.73
CA ILE A 11 -31.65 2.31 18.86
C ILE A 11 -30.86 2.17 17.55
N SER A 12 -31.55 2.24 16.40
CA SER A 12 -30.93 2.17 15.08
C SER A 12 -30.01 3.37 14.80
N ALA A 13 -30.44 4.58 15.19
CA ALA A 13 -29.65 5.80 15.02
C ALA A 13 -28.39 5.80 15.89
N ILE A 14 -28.48 5.30 17.12
CA ILE A 14 -27.33 5.20 18.05
C ILE A 14 -26.34 4.15 17.55
N ALA A 15 -26.80 3.01 17.03
CA ALA A 15 -25.94 1.98 16.45
C ALA A 15 -25.20 2.48 15.21
N LEU A 16 -25.85 3.28 14.36
CA LEU A 16 -25.23 3.88 13.18
C LEU A 16 -24.17 4.92 13.56
N LEU A 17 -24.44 5.73 14.60
CA LEU A 17 -23.49 6.71 15.12
C LEU A 17 -22.23 6.03 15.71
N PHE A 18 -22.41 4.89 16.39
CA PHE A 18 -21.31 4.12 16.97
C PHE A 18 -20.37 3.53 15.91
N ILE A 19 -20.91 3.09 14.76
CA ILE A 19 -20.12 2.56 13.64
C ILE A 19 -19.25 3.65 13.01
N ILE A 20 -19.76 4.89 12.91
CA ILE A 20 -19.01 6.03 12.35
C ILE A 20 -17.81 6.41 13.23
N ILE A 21 -17.95 6.30 14.56
CA ILE A 21 -16.86 6.63 15.52
C ILE A 21 -15.72 5.62 15.44
N LEU A 22 -16.00 4.34 15.19
CA LEU A 22 -14.97 3.29 15.10
C LEU A 22 -14.11 3.42 13.83
N VAL A 23 -14.66 3.94 12.73
CA VAL A 23 -13.90 4.18 11.48
C VAL A 23 -12.99 5.41 11.60
N SER A 24 -13.35 6.40 12.43
CA SER A 24 -12.59 7.64 12.58
C SER A 24 -11.27 7.49 13.35
N CYS A 25 -11.13 6.48 14.22
CA CYS A 25 -9.94 6.31 15.06
C CYS A 25 -8.73 5.68 14.36
N SER A 26 -8.92 4.93 13.28
CA SER A 26 -7.81 4.26 12.58
C SER A 26 -7.00 5.19 11.66
N ASN A 27 -7.63 6.23 11.11
CA ASN A 27 -6.98 7.18 10.19
C ASN A 27 -6.14 8.25 10.91
N GLY A 28 -6.29 8.42 12.23
CA GLY A 28 -5.53 9.38 13.04
C GLY A 28 -4.19 8.85 13.56
N SER A 29 -3.98 7.53 13.56
CA SER A 29 -2.73 6.91 14.01
C SER A 29 -1.61 7.08 12.97
N GLU A 30 -0.35 7.01 13.42
CA GLU A 30 0.81 7.02 12.49
C GLU A 30 0.74 5.88 11.48
N GLU A 31 0.33 4.69 11.92
CA GLU A 31 0.11 3.55 11.03
C GLU A 31 -1.03 3.82 10.05
N GLY A 32 -2.16 4.38 10.48
CA GLY A 32 -3.29 4.73 9.62
C GLY A 32 -2.92 5.73 8.54
N LYS A 33 -2.18 6.79 8.87
CA LYS A 33 -1.69 7.79 7.90
C LYS A 33 -0.73 7.15 6.88
N ALA A 34 0.17 6.29 7.35
CA ALA A 34 1.11 5.57 6.49
C ALA A 34 0.38 4.59 5.55
N GLN A 35 -0.67 3.92 6.02
CA GLN A 35 -1.50 3.03 5.18
C GLN A 35 -2.22 3.80 4.06
N LEU A 36 -2.66 5.04 4.30
CA LEU A 36 -3.23 5.89 3.25
C LEU A 36 -2.19 6.21 2.17
N MET A 37 -0.97 6.58 2.55
CA MET A 37 0.12 6.80 1.58
C MET A 37 0.47 5.53 0.82
N LEU A 38 0.46 4.36 1.48
CA LEU A 38 0.68 3.08 0.83
C LEU A 38 -0.39 2.79 -0.23
N GLN A 39 -1.64 3.14 0.05
CA GLN A 39 -2.75 3.00 -0.90
C GLN A 39 -2.60 3.96 -2.10
N GLU A 40 -2.14 5.18 -1.86
CA GLU A 40 -1.80 6.14 -2.92
C GLU A 40 -0.71 5.61 -3.85
N ALA A 41 0.38 5.07 -3.28
CA ALA A 41 1.45 4.46 -4.05
C ALA A 41 0.97 3.25 -4.88
N ARG A 42 0.08 2.41 -4.34
CA ARG A 42 -0.55 1.31 -5.08
C ARG A 42 -1.39 1.81 -6.26
N THR A 43 -2.08 2.91 -6.06
CA THR A 43 -2.88 3.55 -7.13
C THR A 43 -1.99 4.09 -8.23
N ALA A 44 -0.92 4.81 -7.87
CA ALA A 44 0.07 5.30 -8.82
C ALA A 44 0.72 4.15 -9.62
N LEU A 45 1.07 3.04 -8.95
CA LEU A 45 1.60 1.85 -9.63
C LEU A 45 0.61 1.27 -10.66
N ARG A 46 -0.69 1.15 -10.31
CA ARG A 46 -1.71 0.69 -11.26
C ARG A 46 -1.82 1.58 -12.50
N HIS A 47 -1.59 2.86 -12.35
CA HIS A 47 -1.57 3.83 -13.45
C HIS A 47 -0.21 3.95 -14.13
N ARG A 48 0.76 3.08 -13.80
CA ARG A 48 2.13 3.09 -14.34
C ARG A 48 2.90 4.39 -14.07
N GLN A 49 2.48 5.13 -13.06
CA GLN A 49 3.16 6.34 -12.57
C GLN A 49 4.27 5.92 -11.59
N TYR A 50 5.32 5.29 -12.14
CA TYR A 50 6.36 4.64 -11.33
C TYR A 50 7.16 5.62 -10.47
N ALA A 51 7.44 6.81 -10.99
CA ALA A 51 8.13 7.85 -10.24
C ALA A 51 7.30 8.30 -9.04
N ASP A 52 6.03 8.63 -9.24
CA ASP A 52 5.12 9.07 -8.18
C ASP A 52 4.91 7.97 -7.13
N ALA A 53 4.74 6.72 -7.57
CA ALA A 53 4.63 5.57 -6.68
C ALA A 53 5.88 5.41 -5.78
N ARG A 54 7.06 5.53 -6.36
CA ARG A 54 8.34 5.47 -5.64
C ARG A 54 8.47 6.61 -4.63
N ASP A 55 8.21 7.84 -5.07
CA ASP A 55 8.34 9.04 -4.23
C ASP A 55 7.36 9.00 -3.05
N THR A 56 6.16 8.47 -3.25
CA THR A 56 5.18 8.26 -2.19
C THR A 56 5.69 7.26 -1.15
N ILE A 57 6.30 6.13 -1.56
CA ILE A 57 6.90 5.17 -0.61
C ILE A 57 8.08 5.78 0.14
N MET A 58 8.94 6.54 -0.53
CA MET A 58 10.07 7.21 0.12
C MET A 58 9.58 8.27 1.13
N SER A 59 8.53 9.01 0.78
CA SER A 59 7.86 9.97 1.67
C SER A 59 7.23 9.29 2.90
N LEU A 60 6.55 8.16 2.70
CA LEU A 60 5.98 7.35 3.78
C LEU A 60 7.07 6.97 4.80
N ARG A 61 8.19 6.44 4.32
CA ARG A 61 9.32 6.02 5.18
C ARG A 61 9.90 7.17 6.00
N LYS A 62 9.95 8.38 5.41
CA LYS A 62 10.48 9.58 6.06
C LYS A 62 9.50 10.19 7.05
N LYS A 63 8.22 10.29 6.69
CA LYS A 63 7.19 10.97 7.48
C LYS A 63 6.64 10.09 8.61
N HIS A 64 6.62 8.77 8.42
CA HIS A 64 6.02 7.81 9.35
C HIS A 64 7.03 6.72 9.75
N PRO A 65 8.11 7.07 10.46
CA PRO A 65 9.19 6.13 10.79
C PRO A 65 8.74 5.01 11.73
N THR A 66 7.69 5.22 12.52
CA THR A 66 7.15 4.26 13.49
C THR A 66 6.03 3.37 12.94
N ALA A 67 5.56 3.63 11.72
CA ALA A 67 4.53 2.83 11.05
C ALA A 67 5.14 1.53 10.48
N ILE A 68 5.37 0.56 11.35
CA ILE A 68 6.16 -0.64 11.04
C ILE A 68 5.50 -1.49 9.95
N GLU A 69 4.20 -1.75 10.04
CA GLU A 69 3.51 -2.61 9.06
C GLU A 69 3.39 -1.93 7.68
N ALA A 70 3.06 -0.64 7.64
CA ALA A 70 3.03 0.11 6.38
C ALA A 70 4.42 0.16 5.73
N ARG A 71 5.49 0.31 6.51
CA ARG A 71 6.87 0.31 6.01
C ARG A 71 7.30 -1.05 5.46
N LYS A 72 6.95 -2.15 6.12
CA LYS A 72 7.19 -3.52 5.62
C LYS A 72 6.48 -3.74 4.28
N GLN A 73 5.21 -3.39 4.19
CA GLN A 73 4.45 -3.47 2.94
C GLN A 73 5.01 -2.54 1.87
N GLY A 74 5.52 -1.37 2.26
CA GLY A 74 6.19 -0.41 1.38
C GLY A 74 7.44 -0.96 0.72
N ILE A 75 8.21 -1.82 1.39
CA ILE A 75 9.38 -2.51 0.81
C ILE A 75 8.93 -3.42 -0.35
N LEU A 76 7.93 -4.27 -0.11
CA LEU A 76 7.39 -5.18 -1.14
C LEU A 76 6.81 -4.40 -2.33
N LEU A 77 6.13 -3.29 -2.04
CA LEU A 77 5.57 -2.44 -3.08
C LEU A 77 6.66 -1.75 -3.90
N LEU A 78 7.75 -1.29 -3.25
CA LEU A 78 8.88 -0.67 -3.94
C LEU A 78 9.56 -1.66 -4.90
N ASP A 79 9.76 -2.90 -4.49
CA ASP A 79 10.31 -3.95 -5.36
C ASP A 79 9.41 -4.20 -6.57
N SER A 80 8.08 -4.21 -6.36
CA SER A 80 7.09 -4.33 -7.43
C SER A 80 7.12 -3.13 -8.39
N ILE A 81 7.29 -1.90 -7.88
CA ILE A 81 7.42 -0.68 -8.68
C ILE A 81 8.65 -0.77 -9.57
N GLU A 82 9.81 -1.12 -9.01
CA GLU A 82 11.07 -1.21 -9.75
C GLU A 82 11.05 -2.32 -10.80
N MET A 83 10.47 -3.47 -10.47
CA MET A 83 10.31 -4.59 -11.41
C MET A 83 9.42 -4.20 -12.60
N ASN A 84 8.25 -3.59 -12.33
CA ASN A 84 7.30 -3.20 -13.38
C ASN A 84 7.86 -2.06 -14.24
N ALA A 85 8.53 -1.06 -13.64
CA ALA A 85 9.18 0.02 -14.37
C ALA A 85 10.24 -0.51 -15.34
N ALA A 86 11.08 -1.46 -14.89
CA ALA A 86 12.07 -2.10 -15.75
C ALA A 86 11.42 -2.94 -16.86
N ALA A 87 10.34 -3.68 -16.55
CA ALA A 87 9.61 -4.47 -17.53
C ALA A 87 8.96 -3.61 -18.62
N ASP A 88 8.37 -2.47 -18.26
CA ASP A 88 7.79 -1.55 -19.24
C ASP A 88 8.85 -0.88 -20.10
N SER A 89 9.99 -0.48 -19.51
CA SER A 89 11.10 0.12 -20.25
C SER A 89 11.73 -0.87 -21.24
N LEU A 90 11.76 -2.17 -20.92
CA LEU A 90 12.27 -3.21 -21.82
C LEU A 90 11.56 -3.28 -23.17
N ARG A 91 10.31 -2.84 -23.27
CA ARG A 91 9.53 -2.91 -24.51
C ARG A 91 10.13 -2.08 -25.66
N ASN A 92 10.84 -1.00 -25.30
CA ASN A 92 11.42 -0.05 -26.26
C ASN A 92 12.96 0.03 -26.15
N ALA A 93 13.58 -0.82 -25.34
CA ALA A 93 15.01 -0.82 -25.13
C ALA A 93 15.71 -1.76 -26.11
N GLU A 94 16.91 -1.38 -26.54
CA GLU A 94 17.77 -2.17 -27.42
C GLU A 94 19.23 -2.20 -26.90
N GLY A 95 20.01 -3.17 -27.37
CA GLY A 95 21.43 -3.28 -27.07
C GLY A 95 21.75 -3.34 -25.58
N THR A 96 22.72 -2.57 -25.16
CA THR A 96 23.21 -2.53 -23.74
C THR A 96 22.14 -2.06 -22.77
N GLU A 97 21.22 -1.19 -23.19
CA GLU A 97 20.11 -0.75 -22.33
C GLU A 97 19.12 -1.88 -22.06
N TRP A 98 18.84 -2.71 -23.06
CA TRP A 98 18.02 -3.91 -22.89
C TRP A 98 18.65 -4.89 -21.88
N GLU A 99 19.97 -5.11 -22.00
CA GLU A 99 20.70 -5.98 -21.07
C GLU A 99 20.63 -5.45 -19.63
N ARG A 100 20.90 -4.15 -19.44
CA ARG A 100 20.83 -3.48 -18.13
C ARG A 100 19.46 -3.60 -17.50
N LEU A 101 18.39 -3.33 -18.25
CA LEU A 101 17.01 -3.40 -17.76
C LEU A 101 16.57 -4.85 -17.50
N SER A 102 17.03 -5.80 -18.30
CA SER A 102 16.77 -7.24 -18.09
C SER A 102 17.37 -7.73 -16.76
N VAL A 103 18.60 -7.34 -16.47
CA VAL A 103 19.25 -7.65 -15.19
C VAL A 103 18.52 -6.99 -14.04
N LYS A 104 18.16 -5.71 -14.17
CA LYS A 104 17.40 -4.96 -13.16
C LYS A 104 16.07 -5.64 -12.86
N ARG A 105 15.28 -6.00 -13.88
CA ARG A 105 14.00 -6.70 -13.72
C ARG A 105 14.16 -8.01 -12.97
N LYS A 106 15.11 -8.87 -13.39
CA LYS A 106 15.36 -10.16 -12.74
C LYS A 106 15.82 -10.01 -11.30
N PHE A 107 16.59 -8.98 -11.00
CA PHE A 107 17.02 -8.68 -9.63
C PHE A 107 15.83 -8.37 -8.73
N TYR A 108 14.95 -7.45 -9.12
CA TYR A 108 13.78 -7.09 -8.31
C TYR A 108 12.73 -8.19 -8.25
N GLU A 109 12.55 -8.97 -9.31
CA GLU A 109 11.70 -10.17 -9.30
C GLU A 109 12.15 -11.16 -8.22
N ARG A 110 13.44 -11.49 -8.16
CA ARG A 110 14.01 -12.38 -7.15
C ARG A 110 13.90 -11.78 -5.75
N LYS A 111 14.27 -10.50 -5.60
CA LYS A 111 14.18 -9.79 -4.32
C LYS A 111 12.74 -9.78 -3.78
N LEU A 112 11.76 -9.50 -4.62
CA LEU A 112 10.35 -9.54 -4.24
C LEU A 112 9.93 -10.93 -3.76
N GLN A 113 10.36 -11.99 -4.44
CA GLN A 113 10.07 -13.37 -4.02
C GLN A 113 10.69 -13.70 -2.66
N GLU A 114 11.92 -13.28 -2.42
CA GLU A 114 12.60 -13.49 -1.13
C GLU A 114 11.92 -12.73 0.00
N ASP A 115 11.56 -11.48 -0.22
CA ASP A 115 10.91 -10.64 0.79
C ASP A 115 9.48 -11.12 1.08
N LEU A 116 8.74 -11.62 0.07
CA LEU A 116 7.46 -12.28 0.28
C LEU A 116 7.58 -13.55 1.14
N LYS A 117 8.61 -14.38 0.91
CA LYS A 117 8.85 -15.56 1.74
C LYS A 117 9.13 -15.18 3.19
N ARG A 118 9.95 -14.16 3.43
CA ARG A 118 10.21 -13.65 4.79
C ARG A 118 8.94 -13.15 5.45
N ALA A 119 8.15 -12.35 4.75
CA ALA A 119 6.90 -11.81 5.28
C ALA A 119 5.87 -12.90 5.64
N THR A 120 5.92 -14.07 5.01
CA THR A 120 5.06 -15.22 5.34
C THR A 120 5.58 -16.06 6.51
N GLN A 121 6.89 -16.05 6.78
CA GLN A 121 7.50 -16.77 7.89
C GLN A 121 7.36 -16.05 9.23
N ASP A 122 7.23 -14.71 9.19
CA ASP A 122 7.11 -13.86 10.38
C ASP A 122 5.68 -13.77 10.94
N ARG A 123 4.72 -14.54 10.41
CA ARG A 123 3.33 -14.64 10.87
C ARG A 123 3.08 -15.87 11.68
#